data_667cc3cf20d8af2c691535475d8d2e71
#
_entry.id   667cc3cf20d8af2c691535475d8d2e71
#
_cell.length_a   1.000
_cell.length_b   1.000
_cell.length_c   1.000
_cell.angle_alpha   90.00
_cell.angle_beta   90.00
_cell.angle_gamma   90.00
#
_symmetry.space_group_name_H-M   'P 1'
#
loop_
_entity.id
_entity.type
_entity.pdbx_description
1 polymer ?
#
loop_
_entity_poly.entity_id
_entity_poly.type
_entity_poly.pdbx_seq_one_letter_code
_entity_poly.pdbx_strand_id
1 'polypeptide(L)'
;VKIKMSYQKVTIEKGDIMVSKVYFSKEITPENLIKMYDVLNVELPGKVAVKLHSGEKGNQNYIKPEFVKAIVKKVNGIVVECNTAYDGARNTTEKHMKLMEEHGWSNYFDVDILDSEGEDTLEVPNGQVIKKNIIGSHMKNYDSMLVLSHFKGHPMGGYGGALKQLSIGCASSVGKSWIHSAGTNKDQYTLWNNLPPQDAFLESMAEAAYAVVKYFKGNMAFINIMANMSVDCDCCA
;
A
#
# COMPACT_ATOMS: atom_id res chain seq x y z
N VAL A 1 11.03 -24.11 -14.35
CA VAL A 1 11.77 -23.33 -13.34
C VAL A 1 11.28 -23.76 -11.96
N LYS A 2 12.16 -24.36 -11.12
CA LYS A 2 11.81 -24.71 -9.74
C LYS A 2 11.86 -23.44 -8.91
N ILE A 3 10.70 -22.93 -8.46
CA ILE A 3 10.63 -21.88 -7.45
C ILE A 3 11.20 -22.48 -6.15
N LYS A 4 12.33 -21.92 -5.70
CA LYS A 4 12.95 -22.35 -4.45
C LYS A 4 12.14 -21.77 -3.31
N MET A 5 11.29 -22.57 -2.68
CA MET A 5 10.54 -22.19 -1.50
C MET A 5 11.48 -22.14 -0.30
N SER A 6 11.57 -21.01 0.37
CA SER A 6 12.24 -20.91 1.66
C SER A 6 11.19 -20.73 2.76
N TYR A 7 11.24 -21.58 3.78
CA TYR A 7 10.39 -21.46 4.96
C TYR A 7 11.20 -20.85 6.09
N GLN A 8 10.71 -19.77 6.66
CA GLN A 8 11.27 -19.26 7.91
C GLN A 8 10.31 -19.62 9.05
N LYS A 9 10.79 -20.46 9.96
CA LYS A 9 10.04 -20.85 11.17
C LYS A 9 10.22 -19.75 12.21
N VAL A 10 9.17 -18.99 12.45
CA VAL A 10 9.13 -18.03 13.58
C VAL A 10 8.58 -18.80 14.78
N THR A 11 9.41 -18.97 15.82
CA THR A 11 8.98 -19.58 17.08
C THR A 11 8.48 -18.46 18.00
N ILE A 12 7.18 -18.46 18.29
CA ILE A 12 6.60 -17.61 19.34
C ILE A 12 6.46 -18.51 20.57
N GLU A 13 7.09 -18.13 21.68
CA GLU A 13 6.94 -18.85 22.94
C GLU A 13 5.51 -18.70 23.49
N LYS A 14 4.84 -19.85 23.73
CA LYS A 14 3.49 -20.04 24.24
C LYS A 14 2.34 -19.60 23.33
N GLY A 15 1.90 -20.50 22.47
CA GLY A 15 0.70 -20.44 21.66
C GLY A 15 0.86 -21.28 20.39
N ASP A 16 -0.20 -21.61 19.73
CA ASP A 16 -0.18 -22.35 18.47
C ASP A 16 0.78 -21.68 17.47
N ILE A 17 1.76 -22.44 16.99
CA ILE A 17 2.73 -21.96 16.01
C ILE A 17 2.02 -21.78 14.68
N MET A 18 1.62 -20.54 14.39
CA MET A 18 1.16 -20.17 13.06
C MET A 18 2.36 -19.99 12.14
N VAL A 19 2.57 -20.90 11.22
CA VAL A 19 3.62 -20.81 10.21
C VAL A 19 3.05 -20.14 8.96
N SER A 20 3.42 -18.89 8.71
CA SER A 20 3.07 -18.20 7.47
C SER A 20 3.99 -18.67 6.33
N LYS A 21 3.39 -19.01 5.18
CA LYS A 21 4.15 -19.34 3.97
C LYS A 21 4.54 -18.05 3.25
N VAL A 22 5.83 -17.88 2.99
CA VAL A 22 6.38 -16.81 2.18
C VAL A 22 7.03 -17.40 0.94
N TYR A 23 6.65 -16.92 -0.23
CA TYR A 23 7.23 -17.32 -1.50
C TYR A 23 8.22 -16.24 -1.95
N PHE A 24 9.37 -16.64 -2.43
CA PHE A 24 10.43 -15.75 -2.89
C PHE A 24 10.95 -16.14 -4.26
N SER A 25 11.15 -15.16 -5.14
CA SER A 25 11.82 -15.33 -6.43
C SER A 25 12.87 -14.25 -6.61
N LYS A 26 13.99 -14.62 -7.23
CA LYS A 26 15.04 -13.68 -7.67
C LYS A 26 14.73 -13.04 -9.03
N GLU A 27 13.82 -13.64 -9.80
CA GLU A 27 13.47 -13.15 -11.12
C GLU A 27 12.36 -12.08 -10.99
N ILE A 28 12.67 -10.86 -11.39
CA ILE A 28 11.73 -9.73 -11.38
C ILE A 28 11.29 -9.50 -12.83
N THR A 29 10.30 -10.27 -13.27
CA THR A 29 9.67 -10.17 -14.60
C THR A 29 8.16 -10.19 -14.50
N PRO A 30 7.41 -9.63 -15.48
CA PRO A 30 5.95 -9.72 -15.51
C PRO A 30 5.43 -11.14 -15.45
N GLU A 31 6.06 -12.09 -16.14
CA GLU A 31 5.67 -13.51 -16.15
C GLU A 31 5.87 -14.14 -14.78
N ASN A 32 6.95 -13.77 -14.08
CA ASN A 32 7.20 -14.30 -12.75
C ASN A 32 6.27 -13.68 -11.70
N LEU A 33 5.87 -12.43 -11.89
CA LEU A 33 4.85 -11.79 -11.04
C LEU A 33 3.52 -12.57 -11.10
N ILE A 34 3.11 -13.03 -12.27
CA ILE A 34 1.93 -13.90 -12.44
C ILE A 34 2.12 -15.22 -11.68
N LYS A 35 3.28 -15.88 -11.83
CA LYS A 35 3.59 -17.14 -11.14
C LYS A 35 3.56 -16.95 -9.61
N MET A 36 4.08 -15.83 -9.12
CA MET A 36 4.04 -15.50 -7.69
C MET A 36 2.62 -15.35 -7.19
N TYR A 37 1.74 -14.71 -7.95
CA TYR A 37 0.31 -14.64 -7.61
C TYR A 37 -0.35 -16.03 -7.62
N ASP A 38 -0.10 -16.84 -8.66
CA ASP A 38 -0.70 -18.17 -8.79
C ASP A 38 -0.29 -19.10 -7.63
N VAL A 39 0.94 -18.98 -7.16
CA VAL A 39 1.45 -19.79 -6.04
C VAL A 39 0.81 -19.42 -4.70
N LEU A 40 0.30 -18.20 -4.55
CA LEU A 40 -0.44 -17.80 -3.35
C LEU A 40 -1.76 -18.58 -3.23
N ASN A 41 -2.31 -19.04 -4.36
CA ASN A 41 -3.56 -19.79 -4.42
C ASN A 41 -4.70 -19.10 -3.66
N VAL A 42 -4.85 -17.78 -3.86
CA VAL A 42 -5.91 -16.96 -3.28
C VAL A 42 -6.85 -16.46 -4.37
N GLU A 43 -8.14 -16.47 -4.08
CA GLU A 43 -9.14 -15.82 -4.90
C GLU A 43 -9.43 -14.42 -4.34
N LEU A 44 -9.57 -13.47 -5.23
CA LEU A 44 -9.98 -12.10 -4.93
C LEU A 44 -11.39 -11.90 -5.46
N PRO A 45 -12.43 -12.06 -4.62
CA PRO A 45 -13.80 -11.98 -5.06
C PRO A 45 -14.25 -10.54 -5.35
N GLY A 46 -15.28 -10.42 -6.18
CA GLY A 46 -15.97 -9.17 -6.45
C GLY A 46 -15.14 -8.13 -7.17
N LYS A 47 -15.31 -6.86 -6.80
CA LYS A 47 -14.55 -5.74 -7.35
C LYS A 47 -13.19 -5.64 -6.68
N VAL A 48 -12.13 -5.77 -7.45
CA VAL A 48 -10.75 -5.87 -6.96
C VAL A 48 -10.05 -4.52 -7.02
N ALA A 49 -9.60 -4.00 -5.87
CA ALA A 49 -8.65 -2.90 -5.81
C ALA A 49 -7.22 -3.42 -6.00
N VAL A 50 -6.45 -2.83 -6.92
CA VAL A 50 -5.02 -3.07 -7.02
C VAL A 50 -4.27 -1.88 -6.45
N LYS A 51 -3.82 -2.02 -5.20
CA LYS A 51 -3.10 -0.96 -4.49
C LYS A 51 -1.62 -1.02 -4.81
N LEU A 52 -1.12 0.05 -5.37
CA LEU A 52 0.29 0.21 -5.70
C LEU A 52 0.74 1.66 -5.44
N HIS A 53 1.98 1.97 -5.76
CA HIS A 53 2.53 3.33 -5.78
C HIS A 53 2.82 3.75 -7.21
N SER A 54 2.12 4.77 -7.67
CA SER A 54 2.14 5.24 -9.07
C SER A 54 3.41 6.02 -9.47
N GLY A 55 4.27 6.34 -8.50
CA GLY A 55 5.49 7.13 -8.68
C GLY A 55 5.29 8.62 -8.39
N GLU A 56 6.36 9.29 -7.97
CA GLU A 56 6.42 10.74 -7.84
C GLU A 56 6.84 11.39 -9.15
N LYS A 57 6.50 12.66 -9.33
CA LYS A 57 6.91 13.42 -10.53
C LYS A 57 8.43 13.48 -10.63
N GLY A 58 8.98 13.07 -11.80
CA GLY A 58 10.41 13.04 -12.06
C GLY A 58 11.13 11.79 -11.57
N ASN A 59 10.53 10.97 -10.71
CA ASN A 59 11.11 9.71 -10.26
C ASN A 59 11.09 8.64 -11.37
N GLN A 60 12.21 7.94 -11.56
CA GLN A 60 12.35 6.88 -12.56
C GLN A 60 12.25 5.47 -11.97
N ASN A 61 12.29 5.33 -10.65
CA ASN A 61 12.45 4.04 -9.97
C ASN A 61 11.13 3.35 -9.61
N TYR A 62 9.97 4.01 -9.80
CA TYR A 62 8.67 3.39 -9.53
C TYR A 62 8.40 2.22 -10.49
N ILE A 63 7.56 1.28 -10.05
CA ILE A 63 7.13 0.13 -10.85
C ILE A 63 6.30 0.64 -12.03
N LYS A 64 6.73 0.32 -13.26
CA LYS A 64 6.08 0.80 -14.47
C LYS A 64 4.75 0.10 -14.74
N PRO A 65 3.76 0.77 -15.38
CA PRO A 65 2.46 0.19 -15.69
C PRO A 65 2.56 -1.11 -16.50
N GLU A 66 3.48 -1.15 -17.48
CA GLU A 66 3.69 -2.32 -18.33
C GLU A 66 4.10 -3.56 -17.54
N PHE A 67 4.88 -3.37 -16.46
CA PHE A 67 5.36 -4.46 -15.63
C PHE A 67 4.20 -5.19 -14.92
N VAL A 68 3.19 -4.44 -14.48
CA VAL A 68 2.04 -5.00 -13.72
C VAL A 68 0.81 -5.27 -14.58
N LYS A 69 0.86 -4.92 -15.88
CA LYS A 69 -0.29 -5.03 -16.79
C LYS A 69 -0.96 -6.41 -16.77
N ALA A 70 -0.15 -7.45 -16.83
CA ALA A 70 -0.66 -8.82 -16.91
C ALA A 70 -1.39 -9.25 -15.61
N ILE A 71 -0.83 -8.89 -14.43
CA ILE A 71 -1.45 -9.26 -13.15
C ILE A 71 -2.72 -8.45 -12.88
N VAL A 72 -2.74 -7.14 -13.15
CA VAL A 72 -3.93 -6.31 -12.99
C VAL A 72 -5.07 -6.83 -13.85
N LYS A 73 -4.77 -7.18 -15.14
CA LYS A 73 -5.74 -7.80 -16.03
C LYS A 73 -6.22 -9.17 -15.53
N LYS A 74 -5.30 -10.00 -15.00
CA LYS A 74 -5.62 -11.34 -14.48
C LYS A 74 -6.64 -11.29 -13.35
N VAL A 75 -6.52 -10.33 -12.44
CA VAL A 75 -7.45 -10.17 -11.32
C VAL A 75 -8.66 -9.27 -11.66
N ASN A 76 -8.77 -8.81 -12.91
CA ASN A 76 -9.78 -7.83 -13.35
C ASN A 76 -9.87 -6.63 -12.39
N GLY A 77 -8.70 -6.09 -12.03
CA GLY A 77 -8.56 -5.09 -10.98
C GLY A 77 -8.55 -3.65 -11.50
N ILE A 78 -8.92 -2.72 -10.63
CA ILE A 78 -8.81 -1.29 -10.81
C ILE A 78 -7.60 -0.81 -10.02
N VAL A 79 -6.74 0.00 -10.63
CA VAL A 79 -5.58 0.58 -9.94
C VAL A 79 -6.05 1.68 -9.01
N VAL A 80 -5.68 1.57 -7.72
CA VAL A 80 -6.14 2.52 -6.71
C VAL A 80 -4.98 3.22 -5.99
N GLU A 81 -5.15 4.51 -5.73
CA GLU A 81 -4.24 5.37 -4.96
C GLU A 81 -5.02 6.32 -4.05
N CYS A 82 -4.31 7.04 -3.17
CA CYS A 82 -4.84 8.18 -2.42
C CYS A 82 -3.92 9.39 -2.57
N ASN A 83 -4.48 10.58 -2.46
CA ASN A 83 -3.73 11.83 -2.49
C ASN A 83 -2.69 11.91 -1.36
N THR A 84 -1.63 12.69 -1.53
CA THR A 84 -0.59 12.89 -0.52
C THR A 84 -1.00 13.96 0.50
N ALA A 85 -0.38 13.90 1.70
CA ALA A 85 -0.52 14.91 2.74
C ALA A 85 0.60 15.97 2.70
N TYR A 86 1.33 16.06 1.61
CA TYR A 86 2.37 17.06 1.37
C TYR A 86 2.20 17.64 -0.03
N ASP A 87 2.70 18.86 -0.23
CA ASP A 87 2.63 19.53 -1.52
C ASP A 87 3.39 18.77 -2.60
N GLY A 88 2.80 18.71 -3.78
CA GLY A 88 3.39 18.01 -4.92
C GLY A 88 2.37 17.69 -6.00
N ALA A 89 2.78 16.84 -6.92
CA ALA A 89 1.95 16.46 -8.08
C ALA A 89 0.82 15.47 -7.74
N ARG A 90 0.71 15.05 -6.47
CA ARG A 90 -0.31 14.09 -6.01
C ARG A 90 -1.13 14.61 -4.80
N ASN A 91 -1.08 15.90 -4.49
CA ASN A 91 -1.78 16.44 -3.32
C ASN A 91 -3.25 16.82 -3.59
N THR A 92 -3.68 16.80 -4.83
CA THR A 92 -5.10 16.92 -5.22
C THR A 92 -5.44 15.87 -6.25
N THR A 93 -6.70 15.46 -6.31
CA THR A 93 -7.18 14.45 -7.26
C THR A 93 -6.86 14.83 -8.71
N GLU A 94 -7.08 16.10 -9.10
CA GLU A 94 -6.79 16.59 -10.45
C GLU A 94 -5.31 16.42 -10.81
N LYS A 95 -4.40 16.89 -9.93
CA LYS A 95 -2.95 16.77 -10.15
C LYS A 95 -2.51 15.31 -10.17
N HIS A 96 -3.07 14.50 -9.28
CA HIS A 96 -2.73 13.09 -9.16
C HIS A 96 -3.16 12.30 -10.41
N MET A 97 -4.38 12.51 -10.88
CA MET A 97 -4.87 11.92 -12.13
C MET A 97 -4.01 12.32 -13.33
N LYS A 98 -3.63 13.60 -13.41
CA LYS A 98 -2.71 14.07 -14.45
C LYS A 98 -1.36 13.36 -14.40
N LEU A 99 -0.78 13.19 -13.21
CA LEU A 99 0.46 12.44 -13.06
C LEU A 99 0.31 10.97 -13.42
N MET A 100 -0.82 10.33 -13.07
CA MET A 100 -1.14 8.97 -13.48
C MET A 100 -1.17 8.83 -15.00
N GLU A 101 -1.74 9.81 -15.70
CA GLU A 101 -1.74 9.88 -17.16
C GLU A 101 -0.32 10.09 -17.71
N GLU A 102 0.45 11.06 -17.19
CA GLU A 102 1.85 11.32 -17.59
C GLU A 102 2.73 10.08 -17.40
N HIS A 103 2.48 9.27 -16.35
CA HIS A 103 3.21 8.03 -16.09
C HIS A 103 2.65 6.81 -16.87
N GLY A 104 1.61 7.01 -17.67
CA GLY A 104 1.05 5.99 -18.55
C GLY A 104 0.10 5.00 -17.88
N TRP A 105 -0.31 5.21 -16.62
CA TRP A 105 -1.21 4.31 -15.92
C TRP A 105 -2.57 4.21 -16.59
N SER A 106 -3.16 5.35 -16.96
CA SER A 106 -4.46 5.44 -17.63
C SER A 106 -4.48 4.83 -19.03
N ASN A 107 -3.32 4.55 -19.64
CA ASN A 107 -3.24 3.86 -20.93
C ASN A 107 -3.57 2.37 -20.84
N TYR A 108 -3.51 1.79 -19.65
CA TYR A 108 -3.64 0.36 -19.44
C TYR A 108 -4.76 -0.03 -18.47
N PHE A 109 -5.15 0.89 -17.58
CA PHE A 109 -6.03 0.57 -16.46
C PHE A 109 -7.07 1.65 -16.22
N ASP A 110 -8.20 1.24 -15.67
CA ASP A 110 -9.04 2.14 -14.90
C ASP A 110 -8.29 2.52 -13.62
N VAL A 111 -8.33 3.80 -13.27
CA VAL A 111 -7.65 4.38 -12.12
C VAL A 111 -8.67 5.05 -11.22
N ASP A 112 -8.57 4.80 -9.91
CA ASP A 112 -9.43 5.41 -8.90
C ASP A 112 -8.58 6.03 -7.78
N ILE A 113 -8.75 7.32 -7.55
CA ILE A 113 -8.18 8.01 -6.38
C ILE A 113 -9.19 7.91 -5.26
N LEU A 114 -8.90 7.03 -4.31
CA LEU A 114 -9.87 6.59 -3.30
C LEU A 114 -10.45 7.72 -2.43
N ASP A 115 -9.73 8.82 -2.28
CA ASP A 115 -10.15 10.01 -1.53
C ASP A 115 -10.60 11.18 -2.42
N SER A 116 -10.94 10.90 -3.70
CA SER A 116 -11.41 11.91 -4.65
C SER A 116 -12.75 12.55 -4.27
N GLU A 117 -13.62 11.77 -3.62
CA GLU A 117 -14.96 12.21 -3.18
C GLU A 117 -15.07 12.29 -1.64
N GLY A 118 -13.92 12.39 -0.97
CA GLY A 118 -13.86 12.55 0.48
C GLY A 118 -13.38 11.31 1.22
N GLU A 119 -13.76 11.24 2.48
CA GLU A 119 -13.18 10.33 3.46
C GLU A 119 -14.23 9.46 4.11
N ASP A 120 -13.76 8.32 4.59
CA ASP A 120 -14.52 7.46 5.50
C ASP A 120 -13.60 6.97 6.63
N THR A 121 -14.15 6.27 7.60
CA THR A 121 -13.38 5.76 8.73
C THR A 121 -13.55 4.26 8.90
N LEU A 122 -12.45 3.61 9.26
CA LEU A 122 -12.46 2.24 9.77
C LEU A 122 -12.12 2.26 11.25
N GLU A 123 -12.87 1.50 12.05
CA GLU A 123 -12.51 1.28 13.45
C GLU A 123 -11.19 0.47 13.53
N VAL A 124 -10.34 0.83 14.48
CA VAL A 124 -9.12 0.09 14.79
C VAL A 124 -9.39 -0.76 16.03
N PRO A 125 -9.71 -2.05 15.88
CA PRO A 125 -10.02 -2.90 17.01
C PRO A 125 -8.83 -3.02 17.98
N ASN A 126 -9.05 -2.65 19.25
CA ASN A 126 -8.04 -2.67 20.30
C ASN A 126 -6.83 -1.74 20.05
N GLY A 127 -6.93 -0.77 19.14
CA GLY A 127 -5.85 0.18 18.88
C GLY A 127 -5.39 0.86 20.16
N GLN A 128 -4.08 1.02 20.34
CA GLN A 128 -3.51 1.69 21.52
C GLN A 128 -3.20 3.15 21.22
N VAL A 129 -2.77 3.44 20.01
CA VAL A 129 -2.37 4.79 19.56
C VAL A 129 -3.52 5.45 18.81
N ILE A 130 -4.10 4.79 17.81
CA ILE A 130 -5.25 5.31 17.06
C ILE A 130 -6.47 4.39 17.23
N LYS A 131 -7.64 4.99 17.37
CA LYS A 131 -8.91 4.25 17.46
C LYS A 131 -9.62 4.15 16.12
N LYS A 132 -9.25 4.99 15.17
CA LYS A 132 -9.83 5.07 13.82
C LYS A 132 -8.75 5.30 12.79
N ASN A 133 -8.90 4.65 11.64
CA ASN A 133 -8.14 4.94 10.44
C ASN A 133 -9.03 5.72 9.47
N ILE A 134 -8.54 6.86 8.97
CA ILE A 134 -9.28 7.72 8.03
C ILE A 134 -8.81 7.37 6.62
N ILE A 135 -9.69 6.77 5.84
CA ILE A 135 -9.43 6.22 4.51
C ILE A 135 -10.11 7.05 3.42
N GLY A 136 -9.70 6.85 2.18
CA GLY A 136 -10.48 7.35 1.05
C GLY A 136 -11.84 6.66 0.97
N SER A 137 -12.92 7.44 0.77
CA SER A 137 -14.31 6.94 0.79
C SER A 137 -14.56 5.83 -0.23
N HIS A 138 -13.90 5.89 -1.40
CA HIS A 138 -14.05 4.89 -2.45
C HIS A 138 -13.51 3.50 -2.08
N MET A 139 -12.68 3.36 -1.03
CA MET A 139 -12.21 2.03 -0.62
C MET A 139 -13.38 1.08 -0.33
N LYS A 140 -14.51 1.61 0.12
CA LYS A 140 -15.73 0.82 0.39
C LYS A 140 -16.45 0.30 -0.85
N ASN A 141 -16.03 0.71 -2.04
CA ASN A 141 -16.55 0.21 -3.30
C ASN A 141 -15.89 -1.11 -3.74
N TYR A 142 -14.93 -1.63 -2.97
CA TYR A 142 -14.14 -2.81 -3.32
C TYR A 142 -14.39 -3.95 -2.33
N ASP A 143 -14.43 -5.18 -2.87
CA ASP A 143 -14.67 -6.41 -2.11
C ASP A 143 -13.38 -7.11 -1.71
N SER A 144 -12.30 -6.88 -2.47
CA SER A 144 -10.98 -7.49 -2.27
C SER A 144 -9.85 -6.55 -2.71
N MET A 145 -8.61 -6.87 -2.28
CA MET A 145 -7.45 -6.04 -2.62
C MET A 145 -6.21 -6.87 -2.94
N LEU A 146 -5.60 -6.56 -4.08
CA LEU A 146 -4.23 -6.98 -4.41
C LEU A 146 -3.27 -5.83 -4.08
N VAL A 147 -2.34 -6.07 -3.17
CA VAL A 147 -1.33 -5.10 -2.76
C VAL A 147 -0.02 -5.39 -3.49
N LEU A 148 0.29 -4.58 -4.49
CA LEU A 148 1.55 -4.65 -5.26
C LEU A 148 2.49 -3.55 -4.76
N SER A 149 3.33 -3.88 -3.80
CA SER A 149 4.20 -2.89 -3.16
C SER A 149 5.56 -2.83 -3.84
N HIS A 150 5.98 -1.64 -4.25
CA HIS A 150 7.39 -1.38 -4.50
C HIS A 150 8.13 -1.38 -3.15
N PHE A 151 8.98 -2.39 -2.93
CA PHE A 151 9.75 -2.49 -1.69
C PHE A 151 11.03 -1.65 -1.79
N LYS A 152 11.23 -0.79 -0.78
CA LYS A 152 12.33 0.19 -0.75
C LYS A 152 12.59 0.68 0.67
N GLY A 153 13.67 1.42 0.90
CA GLY A 153 13.89 2.14 2.15
C GLY A 153 12.82 3.21 2.42
N HIS A 154 12.75 3.68 3.63
CA HIS A 154 11.90 4.78 4.03
C HIS A 154 12.42 5.45 5.30
N PRO A 155 12.65 6.79 5.32
CA PRO A 155 13.32 7.48 6.43
C PRO A 155 12.54 7.37 7.75
N MET A 156 11.22 7.44 7.73
CA MET A 156 10.41 7.35 8.95
C MET A 156 9.97 5.92 9.29
N GLY A 157 9.68 5.08 8.30
CA GLY A 157 9.15 3.73 8.51
C GLY A 157 10.20 2.62 8.46
N GLY A 158 11.48 2.95 8.28
CA GLY A 158 12.56 2.02 8.02
C GLY A 158 12.52 1.46 6.59
N TYR A 159 11.37 0.97 6.16
CA TYR A 159 11.12 0.52 4.79
C TYR A 159 9.69 0.80 4.34
N GLY A 160 9.51 0.87 3.03
CA GLY A 160 8.21 0.89 2.35
C GLY A 160 7.92 -0.47 1.73
N GLY A 161 6.75 -1.03 2.04
CA GLY A 161 6.29 -2.33 1.55
C GLY A 161 4.79 -2.46 1.81
N ALA A 162 4.27 -3.69 1.90
CA ALA A 162 2.85 -3.95 2.05
C ALA A 162 2.22 -3.22 3.26
N LEU A 163 2.89 -3.22 4.42
CA LEU A 163 2.40 -2.52 5.61
C LEU A 163 2.18 -1.02 5.35
N LYS A 164 3.16 -0.34 4.74
CA LYS A 164 3.05 1.08 4.39
C LYS A 164 1.99 1.33 3.34
N GLN A 165 1.84 0.43 2.36
CA GLN A 165 0.80 0.54 1.34
C GLN A 165 -0.61 0.46 1.94
N LEU A 166 -0.81 -0.40 2.94
CA LEU A 166 -2.10 -0.52 3.63
C LEU A 166 -2.37 0.66 4.55
N SER A 167 -1.39 1.08 5.33
CA SER A 167 -1.56 2.20 6.27
C SER A 167 -1.61 3.54 5.54
N ILE A 168 -0.45 4.05 5.17
CA ILE A 168 -0.31 5.37 4.53
C ILE A 168 -0.92 5.38 3.13
N GLY A 169 -0.77 4.29 2.36
CA GLY A 169 -1.24 4.22 0.97
C GLY A 169 -2.75 4.20 0.82
N CYS A 170 -3.50 3.65 1.77
CA CYS A 170 -4.97 3.61 1.76
C CYS A 170 -5.62 4.74 2.56
N ALA A 171 -4.86 5.44 3.39
CA ALA A 171 -5.34 6.60 4.11
C ALA A 171 -5.59 7.78 3.14
N SER A 172 -6.65 8.55 3.40
CA SER A 172 -6.86 9.83 2.73
C SER A 172 -5.73 10.81 3.04
N SER A 173 -5.70 11.96 2.40
CA SER A 173 -4.74 13.02 2.70
C SER A 173 -4.78 13.39 4.21
N VAL A 174 -5.98 13.57 4.78
CA VAL A 174 -6.18 13.80 6.22
C VAL A 174 -5.79 12.58 7.05
N GLY A 175 -6.12 11.38 6.59
CA GLY A 175 -5.75 10.12 7.25
C GLY A 175 -4.25 9.90 7.32
N LYS A 176 -3.49 10.32 6.29
CA LYS A 176 -2.04 10.32 6.33
C LYS A 176 -1.50 11.23 7.44
N SER A 177 -2.06 12.43 7.60
CA SER A 177 -1.69 13.35 8.69
C SER A 177 -2.01 12.74 10.05
N TRP A 178 -3.18 12.11 10.19
CA TRP A 178 -3.61 11.40 11.38
C TRP A 178 -2.65 10.29 11.80
N ILE A 179 -2.21 9.45 10.85
CA ILE A 179 -1.28 8.34 11.12
C ILE A 179 0.11 8.88 11.47
N HIS A 180 0.65 9.84 10.69
CA HIS A 180 1.99 10.39 10.93
C HIS A 180 2.09 11.13 12.26
N SER A 181 1.00 11.70 12.75
CA SER A 181 0.94 12.38 14.05
C SER A 181 0.55 11.47 15.21
N ALA A 182 0.47 10.14 15.00
CA ALA A 182 -0.02 9.19 16.00
C ALA A 182 -1.38 9.61 16.60
N GLY A 183 -2.31 10.04 15.75
CA GLY A 183 -3.68 10.38 16.14
C GLY A 183 -3.87 11.74 16.79
N THR A 184 -2.94 12.66 16.66
CA THR A 184 -3.04 13.99 17.32
C THR A 184 -3.33 15.14 16.35
N ASN A 185 -3.05 14.99 15.05
CA ASN A 185 -3.21 16.06 14.07
C ASN A 185 -3.81 15.53 12.75
N LYS A 186 -4.77 16.26 12.20
CA LYS A 186 -5.42 15.98 10.92
C LYS A 186 -5.04 16.97 9.83
N ASP A 187 -4.35 18.04 10.19
CA ASP A 187 -3.98 19.10 9.27
C ASP A 187 -2.65 18.81 8.59
N GLN A 188 -2.71 18.62 7.28
CA GLN A 188 -1.56 18.33 6.44
C GLN A 188 -0.53 19.48 6.40
N TYR A 189 -0.93 20.71 6.66
CA TYR A 189 -0.03 21.88 6.61
C TYR A 189 0.79 22.05 7.89
N THR A 190 0.29 21.54 9.02
CA THR A 190 0.96 21.63 10.31
C THR A 190 1.51 20.30 10.81
N LEU A 191 1.29 19.22 10.09
CA LEU A 191 1.74 17.86 10.43
C LEU A 191 3.21 17.80 10.84
N TRP A 192 4.08 18.45 10.05
CA TRP A 192 5.53 18.35 10.22
C TRP A 192 6.10 19.20 11.35
N ASN A 193 5.28 20.06 11.98
CA ASN A 193 5.72 20.94 13.05
C ASN A 193 5.90 20.23 14.40
N ASN A 194 5.22 19.09 14.60
CA ASN A 194 5.27 18.35 15.86
C ASN A 194 5.02 16.86 15.62
N LEU A 195 6.08 16.16 15.22
CA LEU A 195 6.03 14.72 15.00
C LEU A 195 6.06 13.95 16.33
N PRO A 196 5.33 12.84 16.45
CA PRO A 196 5.34 12.00 17.64
C PRO A 196 6.69 11.25 17.78
N PRO A 197 6.94 10.62 18.95
CA PRO A 197 8.01 9.63 19.06
C PRO A 197 7.90 8.56 17.98
N GLN A 198 9.05 8.06 17.53
CA GLN A 198 9.15 7.10 16.42
C GLN A 198 8.26 5.87 16.64
N ASP A 199 8.27 5.29 17.82
CA ASP A 199 7.46 4.09 18.13
C ASP A 199 5.97 4.36 17.99
N ALA A 200 5.48 5.49 18.46
CA ALA A 200 4.06 5.87 18.33
C ALA A 200 3.63 6.02 16.85
N PHE A 201 4.51 6.56 16.00
CA PHE A 201 4.27 6.57 14.56
C PHE A 201 4.19 5.16 13.97
N LEU A 202 5.16 4.29 14.31
CA LEU A 202 5.19 2.91 13.79
C LEU A 202 3.98 2.08 14.27
N GLU A 203 3.59 2.25 15.52
CA GLU A 203 2.38 1.62 16.08
C GLU A 203 1.11 2.12 15.36
N SER A 204 0.96 3.44 15.17
CA SER A 204 -0.19 3.99 14.45
C SER A 204 -0.26 3.48 13.00
N MET A 205 0.89 3.33 12.35
CA MET A 205 0.98 2.76 11.01
C MET A 205 0.56 1.28 10.98
N ALA A 206 0.99 0.49 11.96
CA ALA A 206 0.60 -0.91 12.09
C ALA A 206 -0.91 -1.06 12.37
N GLU A 207 -1.45 -0.24 13.27
CA GLU A 207 -2.85 -0.20 13.64
C GLU A 207 -3.75 0.22 12.45
N ALA A 208 -3.34 1.23 11.69
CA ALA A 208 -4.04 1.64 10.48
C ALA A 208 -4.06 0.53 9.41
N ALA A 209 -2.93 -0.15 9.18
CA ALA A 209 -2.87 -1.29 8.27
C ALA A 209 -3.77 -2.44 8.73
N TYR A 210 -3.78 -2.74 10.04
CA TYR A 210 -4.65 -3.76 10.61
C TYR A 210 -6.13 -3.48 10.36
N ALA A 211 -6.58 -2.23 10.49
CA ALA A 211 -7.96 -1.84 10.19
C ALA A 211 -8.34 -2.17 8.73
N VAL A 212 -7.44 -1.92 7.78
CA VAL A 212 -7.67 -2.26 6.36
C VAL A 212 -7.76 -3.77 6.15
N VAL A 213 -6.85 -4.55 6.77
CA VAL A 213 -6.90 -6.03 6.71
C VAL A 213 -8.21 -6.56 7.29
N LYS A 214 -8.67 -6.01 8.40
CA LYS A 214 -9.95 -6.39 9.02
C LYS A 214 -11.15 -6.05 8.14
N TYR A 215 -11.10 -4.90 7.46
CA TYR A 215 -12.15 -4.50 6.54
C TYR A 215 -12.34 -5.51 5.41
N PHE A 216 -11.27 -5.92 4.74
CA PHE A 216 -11.31 -6.90 3.64
C PHE A 216 -11.49 -8.36 4.10
N LYS A 217 -11.52 -8.65 5.39
CA LYS A 217 -11.82 -9.98 5.97
C LYS A 217 -10.96 -11.12 5.41
N GLY A 218 -9.72 -10.83 5.02
CA GLY A 218 -8.81 -11.80 4.42
C GLY A 218 -8.88 -11.92 2.89
N ASN A 219 -9.79 -11.21 2.21
CA ASN A 219 -9.86 -11.15 0.75
C ASN A 219 -8.72 -10.28 0.19
N MET A 220 -7.49 -10.64 0.50
CA MET A 220 -6.29 -9.86 0.15
C MET A 220 -5.15 -10.76 -0.29
N ALA A 221 -4.34 -10.23 -1.20
CA ALA A 221 -3.06 -10.83 -1.59
C ALA A 221 -1.96 -9.76 -1.56
N PHE A 222 -0.73 -10.16 -1.21
CA PHE A 222 0.40 -9.24 -1.04
C PHE A 222 1.59 -9.72 -1.85
N ILE A 223 2.13 -8.83 -2.70
CA ILE A 223 3.38 -9.07 -3.41
C ILE A 223 4.28 -7.84 -3.26
N ASN A 224 5.45 -8.04 -2.66
CA ASN A 224 6.48 -7.02 -2.59
C ASN A 224 7.45 -7.19 -3.76
N ILE A 225 7.64 -6.13 -4.54
CA ILE A 225 8.49 -6.11 -5.74
C ILE A 225 9.75 -5.31 -5.38
N MET A 226 10.91 -5.99 -5.35
CA MET A 226 12.20 -5.45 -4.94
C MET A 226 13.02 -4.97 -6.14
N ALA A 227 12.38 -4.25 -7.07
CA ALA A 227 13.02 -3.68 -8.24
C ALA A 227 13.51 -2.26 -7.94
N ASN A 228 14.73 -1.93 -8.36
CA ASN A 228 15.31 -0.58 -8.21
C ASN A 228 15.16 -0.03 -6.79
N MET A 229 15.55 -0.85 -5.81
CA MET A 229 15.44 -0.47 -4.40
C MET A 229 16.39 0.69 -4.08
N SER A 230 15.86 1.72 -3.44
CA SER A 230 16.62 2.80 -2.82
C SER A 230 16.80 2.55 -1.33
N VAL A 231 17.86 3.12 -0.74
CA VAL A 231 18.08 3.10 0.72
C VAL A 231 17.05 3.98 1.42
N ASP A 232 16.80 5.17 0.84
CA ASP A 232 15.75 6.08 1.26
C ASP A 232 14.48 5.92 0.40
N CYS A 233 13.48 6.74 0.65
CA CYS A 233 12.28 6.76 -0.17
C CYS A 233 12.62 7.18 -1.59
N ASP A 234 12.17 6.42 -2.58
CA ASP A 234 12.30 6.77 -4.00
C ASP A 234 11.59 8.06 -4.38
N CYS A 235 10.73 8.59 -3.53
CA CYS A 235 10.13 9.92 -3.71
C CYS A 235 11.12 11.07 -3.48
N CYS A 236 12.29 10.78 -2.92
CA CYS A 236 13.35 11.76 -2.65
C CYS A 236 14.58 11.57 -3.56
N ALA A 237 14.53 10.63 -4.52
CA ALA A 237 15.64 10.30 -5.42
C ALA A 237 15.57 11.08 -6.73
#